data_9c86e1e3ad6d1ef188339a71422093d6
#
_entry.id   9c86e1e3ad6d1ef188339a71422093d6
#
_cell.length_a   1.000
_cell.length_b   1.000
_cell.length_c   1.000
_cell.angle_alpha   90.00
_cell.angle_beta   90.00
_cell.angle_gamma   90.00
#
_symmetry.space_group_name_H-M   'P 1'
#
loop_
_entity.id
_entity.type
_entity.pdbx_description
1 polymer ?
#
loop_
_entity_poly.entity_id
_entity_poly.type
_entity_poly.pdbx_seq_one_letter_code
_entity_poly.pdbx_strand_id
1 'polypeptide(L)'
;MSKLSERNLKFETKQLHIGQETADPVTDARAVPIYATTSYVFHNSQHAADRFALKDAGNIYGRLTNPTEDVFEKRIAALEGGTAALAVASGAAAVSYALQALAKAGDNIVAAKTIYGGTYNWLEHTFSEYGVTTKFVDPDEENAFENAIDENTKAVFIESLGNPNSNIIDIEEVANIAHSHKIPLVIDSTFATPYLLRPFEYGADIVIHSATKFIGGHGTALGGVIVESGKFDWAASGKFPQFSEPNASYHGAVFTEAAPGAALVTYVRAILLRDTGATLSPFHAFMFLQGLETLSLRVERHVENALKVVDFLSKNPKVENVNHPSLPDSKYNALYKKYFPKGAGSIFTFEIKGDAETAKKFIDHLEVFSLLANVADVKSLAIHPASTTHSQLSEAELAEQGIKPNTIRLSIGTENIDDIIYDLQEAFDSLDD
;
A
#
# COMPACT_ATOMS: atom_id res chain seq x y z
N MET A 1 -20.34 25.22 -5.38
CA MET A 1 -19.21 24.48 -4.78
C MET A 1 -19.31 24.55 -3.27
N SER A 2 -19.00 23.49 -2.57
CA SER A 2 -19.03 23.46 -1.10
C SER A 2 -17.91 24.32 -0.52
N LYS A 3 -18.19 25.10 0.52
CA LYS A 3 -17.17 25.87 1.26
C LYS A 3 -16.09 24.99 1.91
N LEU A 4 -16.30 23.67 2.01
CA LEU A 4 -15.32 22.73 2.54
C LEU A 4 -14.15 22.52 1.58
N SER A 5 -14.38 22.52 0.25
CA SER A 5 -13.33 22.33 -0.77
C SER A 5 -12.28 23.46 -0.79
N GLU A 6 -12.64 24.61 -0.23
CA GLU A 6 -11.77 25.82 -0.18
C GLU A 6 -10.92 25.89 1.10
N ARG A 7 -11.13 24.97 2.06
CA ARG A 7 -10.46 24.98 3.36
C ARG A 7 -9.25 24.03 3.39
N ASN A 8 -8.20 24.44 4.09
CA ASN A 8 -7.10 23.56 4.44
C ASN A 8 -7.49 22.65 5.62
N LEU A 9 -8.20 21.57 5.29
CA LEU A 9 -8.70 20.61 6.28
C LEU A 9 -7.58 19.74 6.85
N LYS A 10 -7.70 19.37 8.13
CA LYS A 10 -6.84 18.38 8.78
C LYS A 10 -7.25 16.96 8.39
N PHE A 11 -6.38 16.01 8.65
CA PHE A 11 -6.54 14.60 8.23
C PHE A 11 -7.90 14.02 8.66
N GLU A 12 -8.25 14.18 9.93
CA GLU A 12 -9.46 13.62 10.54
C GLU A 12 -10.75 14.18 9.92
N THR A 13 -10.71 15.42 9.43
CA THR A 13 -11.83 16.01 8.69
C THR A 13 -11.84 15.55 7.23
N LYS A 14 -10.65 15.43 6.59
CA LYS A 14 -10.54 14.93 5.22
C LYS A 14 -11.07 13.51 5.10
N GLN A 15 -10.71 12.61 6.05
CA GLN A 15 -11.13 11.21 6.01
C GLN A 15 -12.64 11.01 6.09
N LEU A 16 -13.38 12.03 6.60
CA LEU A 16 -14.84 12.00 6.74
C LEU A 16 -15.59 12.66 5.57
N HIS A 17 -14.99 13.66 4.91
CA HIS A 17 -15.75 14.57 4.07
C HIS A 17 -15.30 14.64 2.60
N ILE A 18 -14.01 14.46 2.30
CA ILE A 18 -13.54 14.62 0.92
C ILE A 18 -14.19 13.59 -0.01
N GLY A 19 -14.60 14.09 -1.18
CA GLY A 19 -15.35 13.34 -2.19
C GLY A 19 -16.86 13.29 -1.93
N GLN A 20 -17.31 13.76 -0.75
CA GLN A 20 -18.71 13.80 -0.31
C GLN A 20 -18.98 15.08 0.49
N GLU A 21 -18.47 16.19 0.02
CA GLU A 21 -18.62 17.50 0.68
C GLU A 21 -20.09 17.96 0.74
N THR A 22 -20.91 17.45 -0.19
CA THR A 22 -22.36 17.66 -0.23
C THR A 22 -23.09 16.32 -0.18
N ALA A 23 -24.33 16.32 0.26
CA ALA A 23 -25.22 15.16 0.17
C ALA A 23 -25.42 14.72 -1.30
N ASP A 24 -25.90 13.50 -1.50
CA ASP A 24 -26.27 13.02 -2.84
C ASP A 24 -27.27 13.98 -3.50
N PRO A 25 -26.99 14.48 -4.72
CA PRO A 25 -27.79 15.56 -5.32
C PRO A 25 -29.19 15.12 -5.78
N VAL A 26 -29.46 13.81 -5.82
CA VAL A 26 -30.75 13.27 -6.27
C VAL A 26 -31.65 12.92 -5.09
N THR A 27 -31.07 12.36 -4.02
CA THR A 27 -31.82 11.79 -2.90
C THR A 27 -31.63 12.53 -1.58
N ASP A 28 -30.70 13.50 -1.52
CA ASP A 28 -30.25 14.16 -0.30
C ASP A 28 -29.63 13.19 0.74
N ALA A 29 -29.26 11.97 0.33
CA ALA A 29 -28.65 10.99 1.22
C ALA A 29 -27.31 11.51 1.77
N ARG A 30 -27.15 11.41 3.11
CA ARG A 30 -25.90 11.83 3.76
C ARG A 30 -24.79 10.77 3.61
N ALA A 31 -25.15 9.48 3.69
CA ALA A 31 -24.22 8.39 3.41
C ALA A 31 -23.94 8.30 1.90
N VAL A 32 -22.73 7.84 1.54
CA VAL A 32 -22.41 7.59 0.12
C VAL A 32 -23.29 6.46 -0.41
N PRO A 33 -24.09 6.68 -1.47
CA PRO A 33 -24.88 5.62 -2.06
C PRO A 33 -24.01 4.53 -2.70
N ILE A 34 -24.47 3.28 -2.65
CA ILE A 34 -23.83 2.16 -3.34
C ILE A 34 -24.46 2.03 -4.73
N TYR A 35 -23.72 2.39 -5.78
CA TYR A 35 -24.17 2.28 -7.16
C TYR A 35 -23.83 0.90 -7.73
N ALA A 36 -24.65 -0.08 -7.42
CA ALA A 36 -24.52 -1.46 -7.92
C ALA A 36 -25.05 -1.58 -9.36
N THR A 37 -24.31 -1.03 -10.32
CA THR A 37 -24.67 -1.05 -11.74
C THR A 37 -23.45 -1.32 -12.62
N THR A 38 -23.67 -2.02 -13.74
CA THR A 38 -22.63 -2.26 -14.75
C THR A 38 -22.56 -1.16 -15.80
N SER A 39 -23.66 -0.45 -16.08
CA SER A 39 -23.78 0.47 -17.21
C SER A 39 -24.70 1.64 -16.90
N TYR A 40 -24.57 2.69 -17.71
CA TYR A 40 -25.29 3.96 -17.54
C TYR A 40 -25.99 4.32 -18.84
N VAL A 41 -27.22 4.86 -18.74
CA VAL A 41 -28.05 5.22 -19.89
C VAL A 41 -27.58 6.54 -20.48
N PHE A 42 -27.46 6.62 -21.78
CA PHE A 42 -27.24 7.87 -22.51
C PHE A 42 -28.56 8.52 -22.87
N HIS A 43 -28.57 9.86 -22.94
CA HIS A 43 -29.78 10.62 -23.27
C HIS A 43 -30.19 10.47 -24.75
N ASN A 44 -29.21 10.31 -25.64
CA ASN A 44 -29.39 10.07 -27.08
C ASN A 44 -28.07 9.57 -27.70
N SER A 45 -28.07 9.23 -28.99
CA SER A 45 -26.88 8.69 -29.68
C SER A 45 -25.72 9.68 -29.74
N GLN A 46 -25.98 10.99 -29.84
CA GLN A 46 -24.92 11.99 -29.85
C GLN A 46 -24.24 12.10 -28.47
N HIS A 47 -25.02 12.08 -27.39
CA HIS A 47 -24.48 12.03 -26.03
C HIS A 47 -23.58 10.80 -25.82
N ALA A 48 -24.00 9.63 -26.34
CA ALA A 48 -23.18 8.43 -26.30
C ALA A 48 -21.85 8.64 -27.05
N ALA A 49 -21.90 9.17 -28.29
CA ALA A 49 -20.71 9.44 -29.09
C ALA A 49 -19.75 10.42 -28.41
N ASP A 50 -20.26 11.47 -27.79
CA ASP A 50 -19.47 12.48 -27.10
C ASP A 50 -18.78 11.93 -25.83
N ARG A 51 -19.47 11.03 -25.10
CA ARG A 51 -18.89 10.29 -23.96
C ARG A 51 -17.70 9.42 -24.40
N PHE A 52 -17.88 8.61 -25.45
CA PHE A 52 -16.81 7.75 -25.98
C PHE A 52 -15.66 8.54 -26.61
N ALA A 53 -15.95 9.72 -27.16
CA ALA A 53 -14.94 10.63 -27.70
C ALA A 53 -14.25 11.50 -26.62
N LEU A 54 -14.56 11.31 -25.34
CA LEU A 54 -14.06 12.11 -24.20
C LEU A 54 -14.38 13.60 -24.27
N LYS A 55 -15.39 13.99 -25.05
CA LYS A 55 -15.87 15.37 -25.19
C LYS A 55 -16.84 15.76 -24.06
N ASP A 56 -17.49 14.78 -23.47
CA ASP A 56 -18.38 14.93 -22.35
C ASP A 56 -17.95 13.98 -21.22
N ALA A 57 -17.75 14.55 -20.01
CA ALA A 57 -17.30 13.76 -18.86
C ALA A 57 -18.46 13.00 -18.21
N GLY A 58 -18.21 11.79 -17.72
CA GLY A 58 -19.16 11.03 -16.90
C GLY A 58 -19.05 9.52 -17.08
N ASN A 59 -20.03 8.83 -16.51
CA ASN A 59 -20.02 7.38 -16.46
C ASN A 59 -20.46 6.75 -17.79
N ILE A 60 -19.79 5.67 -18.18
CA ILE A 60 -20.12 4.85 -19.37
C ILE A 60 -20.40 3.42 -18.92
N TYR A 61 -19.45 2.81 -18.22
CA TYR A 61 -19.46 1.42 -17.81
C TYR A 61 -18.76 1.25 -16.47
N GLY A 62 -19.31 0.45 -15.57
CA GLY A 62 -18.87 0.29 -14.19
C GLY A 62 -17.44 -0.23 -14.01
N ARG A 63 -16.85 -0.89 -15.03
CA ARG A 63 -15.44 -1.29 -14.99
C ARG A 63 -14.49 -0.08 -15.02
N LEU A 64 -14.88 1.02 -15.67
CA LEU A 64 -14.06 2.23 -15.83
C LEU A 64 -14.31 3.24 -14.73
N THR A 65 -15.58 3.45 -14.42
CA THR A 65 -16.02 4.49 -13.46
C THR A 65 -17.27 4.05 -12.70
N ASN A 66 -17.30 4.33 -11.41
CA ASN A 66 -18.46 4.12 -10.56
C ASN A 66 -18.50 5.23 -9.50
N PRO A 67 -19.68 5.87 -9.26
CA PRO A 67 -19.75 7.00 -8.32
C PRO A 67 -19.36 6.65 -6.88
N THR A 68 -19.56 5.42 -6.43
CA THR A 68 -19.12 4.97 -5.09
C THR A 68 -17.61 4.87 -5.01
N GLU A 69 -16.99 4.30 -6.04
CA GLU A 69 -15.53 4.19 -6.16
C GLU A 69 -14.88 5.58 -6.30
N ASP A 70 -15.50 6.51 -7.05
CA ASP A 70 -15.01 7.87 -7.24
C ASP A 70 -14.86 8.63 -5.90
N VAL A 71 -15.79 8.43 -4.96
CA VAL A 71 -15.67 9.02 -3.61
C VAL A 71 -14.47 8.43 -2.87
N PHE A 72 -14.28 7.11 -2.95
CA PHE A 72 -13.13 6.45 -2.33
C PHE A 72 -11.81 6.94 -2.93
N GLU A 73 -11.72 7.00 -4.27
CA GLU A 73 -10.54 7.48 -4.99
C GLU A 73 -10.18 8.93 -4.62
N LYS A 74 -11.16 9.85 -4.63
CA LYS A 74 -10.96 11.25 -4.23
C LYS A 74 -10.50 11.39 -2.79
N ARG A 75 -11.09 10.59 -1.89
CA ARG A 75 -10.77 10.65 -0.46
C ARG A 75 -9.36 10.18 -0.18
N ILE A 76 -8.96 9.03 -0.72
CA ILE A 76 -7.61 8.51 -0.53
C ILE A 76 -6.55 9.39 -1.19
N ALA A 77 -6.80 9.94 -2.39
CA ALA A 77 -5.91 10.89 -3.02
C ALA A 77 -5.66 12.12 -2.14
N ALA A 78 -6.71 12.68 -1.57
CA ALA A 78 -6.60 13.84 -0.67
C ALA A 78 -5.90 13.52 0.66
N LEU A 79 -6.06 12.31 1.20
CA LEU A 79 -5.38 11.88 2.43
C LEU A 79 -3.88 11.69 2.19
N GLU A 80 -3.48 11.12 1.06
CA GLU A 80 -2.08 11.03 0.65
C GLU A 80 -1.46 12.37 0.25
N GLY A 81 -2.27 13.33 -0.16
CA GLY A 81 -1.80 14.58 -0.76
C GLY A 81 -1.44 14.45 -2.23
N GLY A 82 -2.00 13.46 -2.93
CA GLY A 82 -1.88 13.26 -4.36
C GLY A 82 -2.95 14.00 -5.17
N THR A 83 -2.82 14.00 -6.47
CA THR A 83 -3.74 14.66 -7.42
C THR A 83 -4.88 13.75 -7.86
N ALA A 84 -4.62 12.45 -7.98
CA ALA A 84 -5.58 11.46 -8.44
C ALA A 84 -5.30 10.07 -7.85
N ALA A 85 -6.34 9.24 -7.78
CA ALA A 85 -6.23 7.84 -7.41
C ALA A 85 -7.10 6.95 -8.30
N LEU A 86 -6.73 5.68 -8.38
CA LEU A 86 -7.48 4.62 -9.02
C LEU A 86 -7.64 3.44 -8.08
N ALA A 87 -8.89 3.08 -7.79
CA ALA A 87 -9.23 1.88 -7.04
C ALA A 87 -9.27 0.65 -7.95
N VAL A 88 -8.73 -0.46 -7.47
CA VAL A 88 -8.65 -1.74 -8.20
C VAL A 88 -8.96 -2.92 -7.26
N ALA A 89 -9.13 -4.11 -7.83
CA ALA A 89 -9.64 -5.29 -7.14
C ALA A 89 -8.77 -5.81 -5.99
N SER A 90 -7.47 -5.48 -5.94
CA SER A 90 -6.55 -5.94 -4.91
C SER A 90 -5.28 -5.10 -4.87
N GLY A 91 -4.52 -5.20 -3.77
CA GLY A 91 -3.17 -4.61 -3.69
C GLY A 91 -2.23 -5.17 -4.76
N ALA A 92 -2.32 -6.46 -5.05
CA ALA A 92 -1.53 -7.09 -6.13
C ALA A 92 -1.88 -6.48 -7.51
N ALA A 93 -3.17 -6.21 -7.79
CA ALA A 93 -3.57 -5.51 -9.00
C ALA A 93 -3.03 -4.07 -9.06
N ALA A 94 -3.00 -3.38 -7.92
CA ALA A 94 -2.45 -2.02 -7.84
C ALA A 94 -0.94 -2.01 -8.17
N VAL A 95 -0.16 -2.92 -7.58
CA VAL A 95 1.27 -3.08 -7.88
C VAL A 95 1.48 -3.42 -9.35
N SER A 96 0.80 -4.47 -9.85
CA SER A 96 1.00 -4.93 -11.22
C SER A 96 0.62 -3.87 -12.25
N TYR A 97 -0.50 -3.17 -12.07
CA TYR A 97 -0.91 -2.10 -12.99
C TYR A 97 0.02 -0.88 -12.97
N ALA A 98 0.47 -0.46 -11.78
CA ALA A 98 1.40 0.66 -11.67
C ALA A 98 2.70 0.36 -12.41
N LEU A 99 3.28 -0.83 -12.21
CA LEU A 99 4.56 -1.19 -12.82
C LEU A 99 4.42 -1.57 -14.31
N GLN A 100 3.33 -2.21 -14.74
CA GLN A 100 3.04 -2.44 -16.16
C GLN A 100 2.80 -1.15 -16.95
N ALA A 101 2.28 -0.10 -16.30
CA ALA A 101 2.14 1.20 -16.93
C ALA A 101 3.49 1.86 -17.19
N LEU A 102 4.52 1.54 -16.42
CA LEU A 102 5.86 2.15 -16.49
C LEU A 102 6.83 1.35 -17.38
N ALA A 103 6.80 0.02 -17.32
CA ALA A 103 7.78 -0.87 -17.94
C ALA A 103 7.15 -1.82 -18.95
N LYS A 104 7.86 -2.08 -20.01
CA LYS A 104 7.52 -3.03 -21.09
C LYS A 104 8.67 -3.99 -21.36
N ALA A 105 8.47 -4.99 -22.22
CA ALA A 105 9.52 -5.94 -22.60
C ALA A 105 10.83 -5.23 -22.99
N GLY A 106 11.92 -5.66 -22.39
CA GLY A 106 13.27 -5.07 -22.53
C GLY A 106 13.63 -4.04 -21.45
N ASP A 107 12.66 -3.55 -20.69
CA ASP A 107 12.89 -2.66 -19.54
C ASP A 107 13.20 -3.43 -18.26
N ASN A 108 13.63 -2.69 -17.21
CA ASN A 108 13.80 -3.23 -15.88
C ASN A 108 13.27 -2.31 -14.79
N ILE A 109 13.03 -2.91 -13.62
CA ILE A 109 12.68 -2.24 -12.36
C ILE A 109 13.81 -2.49 -11.37
N VAL A 110 14.19 -1.48 -10.59
CA VAL A 110 15.05 -1.65 -9.42
C VAL A 110 14.15 -1.70 -8.18
N ALA A 111 14.23 -2.76 -7.42
CA ALA A 111 13.38 -2.96 -6.24
C ALA A 111 14.20 -3.33 -5.00
N ALA A 112 13.78 -2.85 -3.82
CA ALA A 112 14.34 -3.36 -2.58
C ALA A 112 13.99 -4.84 -2.40
N LYS A 113 14.95 -5.66 -1.95
CA LYS A 113 14.71 -7.09 -1.67
C LYS A 113 13.79 -7.32 -0.46
N THR A 114 13.62 -6.31 0.40
CA THR A 114 12.83 -6.35 1.63
C THR A 114 11.36 -5.94 1.44
N ILE A 115 10.77 -6.28 0.31
CA ILE A 115 9.36 -6.02 -0.02
C ILE A 115 8.49 -7.24 0.28
N TYR A 116 7.18 -7.04 0.26
CA TYR A 116 6.18 -8.10 0.43
C TYR A 116 6.45 -9.29 -0.51
N GLY A 117 6.46 -10.50 0.06
CA GLY A 117 6.81 -11.72 -0.67
C GLY A 117 5.98 -11.97 -1.94
N GLY A 118 4.70 -11.59 -1.94
CA GLY A 118 3.86 -11.69 -3.14
C GLY A 118 4.30 -10.75 -4.26
N THR A 119 4.72 -9.53 -3.93
CA THR A 119 5.29 -8.58 -4.89
C THR A 119 6.65 -9.03 -5.39
N TYR A 120 7.51 -9.52 -4.48
CA TYR A 120 8.80 -10.10 -4.84
C TYR A 120 8.63 -11.25 -5.85
N ASN A 121 7.77 -12.21 -5.53
CA ASN A 121 7.50 -13.37 -6.41
C ASN A 121 6.92 -12.94 -7.78
N TRP A 122 6.02 -11.94 -7.79
CA TRP A 122 5.47 -11.42 -9.03
C TRP A 122 6.54 -10.75 -9.90
N LEU A 123 7.41 -9.93 -9.31
CA LEU A 123 8.50 -9.26 -10.01
C LEU A 123 9.53 -10.25 -10.55
N GLU A 124 9.95 -11.23 -9.72
CA GLU A 124 11.00 -12.19 -10.09
C GLU A 124 10.53 -13.18 -11.15
N HIS A 125 9.36 -13.74 -10.99
CA HIS A 125 8.89 -14.85 -11.81
C HIS A 125 7.86 -14.45 -12.85
N THR A 126 6.77 -13.79 -12.44
CA THR A 126 5.65 -13.53 -13.35
C THR A 126 5.96 -12.38 -14.31
N PHE A 127 6.47 -11.26 -13.81
CA PHE A 127 6.74 -10.08 -14.64
C PHE A 127 7.89 -10.31 -15.61
N SER A 128 8.84 -11.18 -15.25
CA SER A 128 9.94 -11.59 -16.13
C SER A 128 9.45 -12.34 -17.38
N GLU A 129 8.34 -13.10 -17.28
CA GLU A 129 7.73 -13.76 -18.44
C GLU A 129 7.15 -12.77 -19.47
N TYR A 130 6.83 -11.54 -19.03
CA TYR A 130 6.46 -10.43 -19.92
C TYR A 130 7.66 -9.66 -20.46
N GLY A 131 8.87 -10.14 -20.20
CA GLY A 131 10.13 -9.56 -20.71
C GLY A 131 10.63 -8.35 -19.90
N VAL A 132 10.09 -8.09 -18.73
CA VAL A 132 10.57 -7.05 -17.79
C VAL A 132 11.39 -7.73 -16.69
N THR A 133 12.65 -7.34 -16.54
CA THR A 133 13.52 -7.87 -15.48
C THR A 133 13.47 -7.02 -14.21
N THR A 134 13.78 -7.61 -13.07
CA THR A 134 13.90 -6.88 -11.80
C THR A 134 15.30 -7.03 -11.24
N LYS A 135 15.89 -5.93 -10.79
CA LYS A 135 17.16 -5.90 -10.08
C LYS A 135 16.85 -5.63 -8.61
N PHE A 136 16.91 -6.69 -7.81
CA PHE A 136 16.73 -6.58 -6.37
C PHE A 136 18.00 -6.09 -5.70
N VAL A 137 17.87 -5.12 -4.82
CA VAL A 137 18.97 -4.53 -4.07
C VAL A 137 18.75 -4.66 -2.56
N ASP A 138 19.83 -4.77 -1.82
CA ASP A 138 19.79 -4.61 -0.37
C ASP A 138 19.71 -3.11 -0.04
N PRO A 139 18.61 -2.63 0.56
CA PRO A 139 18.48 -1.21 0.86
C PRO A 139 19.43 -0.71 1.95
N ASP A 140 20.08 -1.61 2.68
CA ASP A 140 21.05 -1.28 3.72
C ASP A 140 22.49 -1.21 3.18
N GLU A 141 22.73 -1.60 1.91
CA GLU A 141 24.03 -1.45 1.25
C GLU A 141 24.20 -0.06 0.65
N GLU A 142 25.36 0.53 0.85
CA GLU A 142 25.69 1.86 0.35
C GLU A 142 25.62 1.92 -1.18
N ASN A 143 24.96 2.93 -1.73
CA ASN A 143 24.76 3.15 -3.17
C ASN A 143 24.07 1.99 -3.93
N ALA A 144 23.36 1.08 -3.24
CA ALA A 144 22.77 -0.09 -3.87
C ALA A 144 21.77 0.27 -4.99
N PHE A 145 20.90 1.25 -4.76
CA PHE A 145 19.96 1.73 -5.77
C PHE A 145 20.66 2.41 -6.95
N GLU A 146 21.62 3.32 -6.68
CA GLU A 146 22.38 4.02 -7.71
C GLU A 146 23.12 3.06 -8.63
N ASN A 147 23.80 2.07 -8.06
CA ASN A 147 24.59 1.07 -8.80
C ASN A 147 23.73 0.14 -9.66
N ALA A 148 22.47 -0.07 -9.30
CA ALA A 148 21.56 -0.98 -10.00
C ALA A 148 20.84 -0.31 -11.18
N ILE A 149 20.68 1.01 -11.16
CA ILE A 149 19.97 1.76 -12.22
C ILE A 149 20.79 1.78 -13.49
N ASP A 150 20.14 1.51 -14.63
CA ASP A 150 20.71 1.66 -15.97
C ASP A 150 19.74 2.38 -16.93
N GLU A 151 20.10 2.44 -18.21
CA GLU A 151 19.32 3.13 -19.24
C GLU A 151 17.91 2.54 -19.45
N ASN A 152 17.73 1.23 -19.18
CA ASN A 152 16.48 0.52 -19.33
C ASN A 152 15.63 0.54 -18.05
N THR A 153 16.14 1.09 -16.95
CA THR A 153 15.40 1.20 -15.70
C THR A 153 14.26 2.20 -15.82
N LYS A 154 13.05 1.80 -15.44
CA LYS A 154 11.83 2.61 -15.54
C LYS A 154 11.27 3.08 -14.21
N ALA A 155 11.60 2.43 -13.11
CA ALA A 155 11.18 2.85 -11.79
C ALA A 155 12.08 2.25 -10.70
N VAL A 156 12.08 2.89 -9.55
CA VAL A 156 12.51 2.30 -8.29
C VAL A 156 11.26 1.95 -7.49
N PHE A 157 11.22 0.74 -6.91
CA PHE A 157 10.11 0.26 -6.09
C PHE A 157 10.59 -0.10 -4.69
N ILE A 158 9.96 0.48 -3.66
CA ILE A 158 10.24 0.20 -2.25
C ILE A 158 8.95 0.10 -1.44
N GLU A 159 9.04 -0.38 -0.20
CA GLU A 159 8.00 -0.26 0.82
C GLU A 159 8.39 0.79 1.86
N SER A 160 7.40 1.54 2.36
CA SER A 160 7.63 2.55 3.40
C SER A 160 7.94 1.92 4.77
N LEU A 161 7.34 0.77 5.04
CA LEU A 161 7.61 -0.11 6.18
C LEU A 161 7.65 -1.54 5.66
N GLY A 162 8.78 -2.19 5.80
CA GLY A 162 8.99 -3.55 5.29
C GLY A 162 8.24 -4.62 6.07
N ASN A 163 7.89 -5.69 5.39
CA ASN A 163 7.25 -6.88 5.93
C ASN A 163 8.22 -8.07 5.82
N PRO A 164 8.55 -8.78 6.89
CA PRO A 164 7.91 -8.74 8.21
C PRO A 164 8.61 -7.86 9.28
N ASN A 165 9.81 -7.38 9.04
CA ASN A 165 10.73 -6.88 10.07
C ASN A 165 10.65 -5.37 10.32
N SER A 166 9.67 -4.64 9.76
CA SER A 166 9.48 -3.20 9.94
C SER A 166 10.73 -2.36 9.62
N ASN A 167 11.54 -2.79 8.65
CA ASN A 167 12.67 -2.01 8.16
C ASN A 167 12.19 -0.73 7.48
N ILE A 168 13.01 0.33 7.57
CA ILE A 168 12.72 1.65 7.01
C ILE A 168 13.83 2.02 6.04
N ILE A 169 13.43 2.48 4.85
CA ILE A 169 14.34 2.98 3.81
C ILE A 169 14.30 4.50 3.81
N ASP A 170 15.43 5.18 3.56
CA ASP A 170 15.45 6.63 3.42
C ASP A 170 14.79 7.05 2.10
N ILE A 171 13.51 7.46 2.21
CA ILE A 171 12.67 7.79 1.05
C ILE A 171 13.23 8.97 0.26
N GLU A 172 13.73 10.02 0.94
CA GLU A 172 14.28 11.20 0.27
C GLU A 172 15.55 10.86 -0.50
N GLU A 173 16.41 10.02 0.06
CA GLU A 173 17.63 9.58 -0.63
C GLU A 173 17.27 8.80 -1.90
N VAL A 174 16.40 7.80 -1.80
CA VAL A 174 15.99 6.98 -2.95
C VAL A 174 15.22 7.80 -3.99
N ALA A 175 14.39 8.75 -3.58
CA ALA A 175 13.71 9.67 -4.48
C ALA A 175 14.71 10.53 -5.27
N ASN A 176 15.72 11.09 -4.61
CA ASN A 176 16.77 11.88 -5.25
C ASN A 176 17.55 11.05 -6.27
N ILE A 177 17.90 9.80 -5.93
CA ILE A 177 18.54 8.86 -6.85
C ILE A 177 17.65 8.62 -8.07
N ALA A 178 16.40 8.21 -7.88
CA ALA A 178 15.47 7.94 -8.96
C ALA A 178 15.30 9.15 -9.89
N HIS A 179 15.10 10.34 -9.32
CA HIS A 179 14.91 11.57 -10.09
C HIS A 179 16.18 12.00 -10.86
N SER A 180 17.38 11.75 -10.33
CA SER A 180 18.63 12.02 -11.05
C SER A 180 18.72 11.22 -12.36
N HIS A 181 18.12 10.03 -12.38
CA HIS A 181 17.98 9.16 -13.54
C HIS A 181 16.69 9.38 -14.35
N LYS A 182 15.88 10.39 -13.99
CA LYS A 182 14.60 10.74 -14.64
C LYS A 182 13.57 9.59 -14.61
N ILE A 183 13.55 8.82 -13.54
CA ILE A 183 12.58 7.76 -13.31
C ILE A 183 11.80 8.02 -12.00
N PRO A 184 10.55 7.57 -11.90
CA PRO A 184 9.74 7.75 -10.70
C PRO A 184 10.13 6.79 -9.58
N LEU A 185 9.88 7.24 -8.34
CA LEU A 185 9.87 6.40 -7.15
C LEU A 185 8.44 5.94 -6.87
N VAL A 186 8.24 4.62 -6.84
CA VAL A 186 6.99 3.94 -6.48
C VAL A 186 7.12 3.36 -5.09
N ILE A 187 6.18 3.67 -4.21
CA ILE A 187 6.19 3.20 -2.82
C ILE A 187 4.90 2.46 -2.49
N ASP A 188 5.01 1.22 -2.04
CA ASP A 188 3.92 0.56 -1.33
C ASP A 188 3.92 1.06 0.12
N SER A 189 2.87 1.79 0.48
CA SER A 189 2.71 2.42 1.81
C SER A 189 1.57 1.77 2.62
N THR A 190 1.29 0.51 2.34
CA THR A 190 0.20 -0.25 2.97
C THR A 190 0.29 -0.26 4.49
N PHE A 191 1.49 -0.44 5.06
CA PHE A 191 1.67 -0.55 6.51
C PHE A 191 1.72 0.81 7.22
N ALA A 192 2.22 1.84 6.55
CA ALA A 192 2.25 3.18 7.10
C ALA A 192 0.87 3.84 7.09
N THR A 193 0.07 3.61 6.06
CA THR A 193 -1.15 4.37 5.75
C THR A 193 -0.88 5.87 5.56
N PRO A 194 -1.77 6.63 4.92
CA PRO A 194 -1.58 8.08 4.79
C PRO A 194 -1.63 8.82 6.14
N TYR A 195 -2.01 8.14 7.22
CA TYR A 195 -2.07 8.73 8.55
C TYR A 195 -0.70 8.84 9.23
N LEU A 196 0.12 7.78 9.13
CA LEU A 196 1.46 7.76 9.74
C LEU A 196 2.51 8.42 8.85
N LEU A 197 2.42 8.21 7.53
CA LEU A 197 3.38 8.71 6.56
C LEU A 197 2.70 9.06 5.25
N ARG A 198 3.05 10.20 4.68
CA ARG A 198 2.69 10.60 3.32
C ARG A 198 3.95 10.69 2.46
N PRO A 199 4.27 9.64 1.70
CA PRO A 199 5.53 9.56 0.94
C PRO A 199 5.74 10.68 -0.07
N PHE A 200 4.67 11.31 -0.57
CA PHE A 200 4.75 12.46 -1.48
C PHE A 200 5.40 13.71 -0.86
N GLU A 201 5.43 13.80 0.46
CA GLU A 201 6.14 14.87 1.18
C GLU A 201 7.66 14.69 1.12
N TYR A 202 8.11 13.47 0.79
CA TYR A 202 9.51 13.06 0.75
C TYR A 202 10.00 12.65 -0.65
N GLY A 203 9.25 13.01 -1.69
CA GLY A 203 9.69 12.86 -3.07
C GLY A 203 9.17 11.61 -3.80
N ALA A 204 8.34 10.79 -3.21
CA ALA A 204 7.66 9.72 -3.94
C ALA A 204 6.76 10.29 -5.05
N ASP A 205 6.59 9.54 -6.13
CA ASP A 205 5.78 9.94 -7.28
C ASP A 205 4.49 9.15 -7.37
N ILE A 206 4.53 7.89 -6.98
CA ILE A 206 3.40 6.97 -7.00
C ILE A 206 3.36 6.24 -5.66
N VAL A 207 2.18 6.23 -5.03
CA VAL A 207 1.94 5.48 -3.79
C VAL A 207 0.88 4.42 -4.03
N ILE A 208 1.14 3.23 -3.53
CA ILE A 208 0.25 2.07 -3.62
C ILE A 208 -0.19 1.66 -2.21
N HIS A 209 -1.46 1.26 -2.10
CA HIS A 209 -1.97 0.61 -0.90
C HIS A 209 -2.73 -0.66 -1.27
N SER A 210 -2.50 -1.72 -0.52
CA SER A 210 -3.50 -2.77 -0.34
C SER A 210 -4.57 -2.25 0.60
N ALA A 211 -5.70 -1.82 0.06
CA ALA A 211 -6.83 -1.31 0.86
C ALA A 211 -7.43 -2.41 1.77
N THR A 212 -7.17 -3.67 1.44
CA THR A 212 -7.48 -4.87 2.23
C THR A 212 -7.00 -4.78 3.68
N LYS A 213 -5.87 -4.06 3.91
CA LYS A 213 -5.16 -3.98 5.20
C LYS A 213 -5.76 -2.89 6.09
N PHE A 214 -4.98 -1.97 6.60
CA PHE A 214 -5.44 -0.90 7.52
C PHE A 214 -6.59 -0.04 6.99
N ILE A 215 -6.66 0.20 5.67
CA ILE A 215 -7.74 1.03 5.08
C ILE A 215 -9.09 0.38 5.35
N GLY A 216 -9.29 -0.88 5.01
CA GLY A 216 -10.48 -1.66 5.37
C GLY A 216 -10.51 -1.99 6.86
N GLY A 217 -9.42 -2.55 7.36
CA GLY A 217 -9.13 -2.79 8.77
C GLY A 217 -9.87 -3.95 9.43
N HIS A 218 -10.73 -4.67 8.71
CA HIS A 218 -11.63 -5.68 9.29
C HIS A 218 -11.55 -7.06 8.61
N GLY A 219 -10.62 -7.25 7.66
CA GLY A 219 -10.47 -8.51 6.94
C GLY A 219 -11.69 -8.90 6.08
N THR A 220 -12.54 -7.95 5.70
CA THR A 220 -13.85 -8.21 5.05
C THR A 220 -13.84 -8.00 3.54
N ALA A 221 -12.93 -7.19 3.00
CA ALA A 221 -12.92 -6.82 1.59
C ALA A 221 -11.49 -6.82 1.02
N LEU A 222 -11.35 -7.27 -0.21
CA LEU A 222 -10.13 -7.14 -0.99
C LEU A 222 -10.20 -5.88 -1.85
N GLY A 223 -9.11 -5.14 -1.93
CA GLY A 223 -8.97 -3.99 -2.78
C GLY A 223 -7.56 -3.42 -2.78
N GLY A 224 -7.28 -2.61 -3.77
CA GLY A 224 -6.04 -1.87 -3.91
C GLY A 224 -6.30 -0.47 -4.42
N VAL A 225 -5.33 0.41 -4.28
CA VAL A 225 -5.39 1.75 -4.80
C VAL A 225 -4.01 2.23 -5.24
N ILE A 226 -3.98 2.92 -6.37
CA ILE A 226 -2.81 3.63 -6.91
C ILE A 226 -3.07 5.10 -6.75
N VAL A 227 -2.16 5.85 -6.14
CA VAL A 227 -2.24 7.31 -6.00
C VAL A 227 -1.06 7.94 -6.74
N GLU A 228 -1.35 8.96 -7.55
CA GLU A 228 -0.34 9.74 -8.28
C GLU A 228 -0.12 11.09 -7.61
N SER A 229 1.16 11.48 -7.44
CA SER A 229 1.52 12.77 -6.83
C SER A 229 1.14 13.97 -7.71
N GLY A 230 1.15 13.77 -9.04
CA GLY A 230 1.03 14.81 -10.04
C GLY A 230 2.27 15.70 -10.21
N LYS A 231 3.39 15.34 -9.58
CA LYS A 231 4.63 16.15 -9.58
C LYS A 231 5.67 15.63 -10.56
N PHE A 232 5.64 14.36 -10.94
CA PHE A 232 6.61 13.79 -11.89
C PHE A 232 6.33 14.29 -13.29
N ASP A 233 7.35 14.86 -13.94
CA ASP A 233 7.24 15.36 -15.31
C ASP A 233 7.52 14.23 -16.31
N TRP A 234 6.44 13.54 -16.70
CA TRP A 234 6.48 12.43 -17.65
C TRP A 234 7.06 12.80 -19.00
N ALA A 235 6.77 14.01 -19.50
CA ALA A 235 7.25 14.51 -20.79
C ALA A 235 8.74 14.85 -20.74
N ALA A 236 9.17 15.61 -19.72
CA ALA A 236 10.58 15.99 -19.56
C ALA A 236 11.50 14.80 -19.26
N SER A 237 10.96 13.72 -18.66
CA SER A 237 11.70 12.47 -18.47
C SER A 237 12.19 11.87 -19.78
N GLY A 238 11.36 11.88 -20.83
CA GLY A 238 11.64 11.27 -22.14
C GLY A 238 11.63 9.72 -22.13
N LYS A 239 11.37 9.08 -21.00
CA LYS A 239 11.38 7.61 -20.85
C LYS A 239 10.00 6.96 -20.98
N PHE A 240 8.92 7.77 -21.03
CA PHE A 240 7.53 7.31 -20.94
C PHE A 240 6.66 7.83 -22.10
N PRO A 241 6.97 7.43 -23.36
CA PRO A 241 6.21 7.87 -24.53
C PRO A 241 4.72 7.50 -24.47
N GLN A 242 4.37 6.41 -23.76
CA GLN A 242 2.98 6.00 -23.56
C GLN A 242 2.10 7.06 -22.88
N PHE A 243 2.69 8.00 -22.13
CA PHE A 243 1.98 9.10 -21.49
C PHE A 243 2.08 10.42 -22.26
N SER A 244 3.22 10.67 -22.94
CA SER A 244 3.58 11.95 -23.55
C SER A 244 3.43 11.98 -25.07
N GLU A 245 3.11 10.87 -25.71
CA GLU A 245 2.89 10.77 -27.15
C GLU A 245 1.44 10.34 -27.48
N PRO A 246 0.95 10.59 -28.71
CA PRO A 246 -0.39 10.21 -29.13
C PRO A 246 -0.65 8.71 -29.01
N ASN A 247 -1.71 8.32 -28.30
CA ASN A 247 -2.10 6.95 -28.09
C ASN A 247 -3.09 6.48 -29.16
N ALA A 248 -2.72 5.46 -29.94
CA ALA A 248 -3.55 4.94 -31.04
C ALA A 248 -4.87 4.32 -30.56
N SER A 249 -4.87 3.70 -29.36
CA SER A 249 -6.07 3.07 -28.75
C SER A 249 -7.07 4.11 -28.22
N TYR A 250 -6.65 5.38 -28.10
CA TYR A 250 -7.47 6.49 -27.61
C TYR A 250 -7.52 7.67 -28.59
N HIS A 251 -7.70 7.38 -29.89
CA HIS A 251 -7.86 8.39 -30.93
C HIS A 251 -6.76 9.44 -31.00
N GLY A 252 -5.52 9.09 -30.59
CA GLY A 252 -4.39 10.00 -30.59
C GLY A 252 -4.32 10.91 -29.37
N ALA A 253 -5.07 10.66 -28.31
CA ALA A 253 -4.97 11.41 -27.06
C ALA A 253 -3.57 11.26 -26.44
N VAL A 254 -3.03 12.37 -25.92
CA VAL A 254 -1.81 12.45 -25.13
C VAL A 254 -2.21 12.55 -23.66
N PHE A 255 -1.85 11.55 -22.82
CA PHE A 255 -2.35 11.48 -21.46
C PHE A 255 -1.85 12.61 -20.56
N THR A 256 -0.62 13.12 -20.77
CA THR A 256 -0.10 14.29 -20.06
C THR A 256 -0.86 15.58 -20.36
N GLU A 257 -1.48 15.68 -21.53
CA GLU A 257 -2.31 16.83 -21.95
C GLU A 257 -3.78 16.63 -21.53
N ALA A 258 -4.30 15.42 -21.71
CA ALA A 258 -5.70 15.10 -21.39
C ALA A 258 -6.00 15.08 -19.88
N ALA A 259 -4.99 14.70 -19.08
CA ALA A 259 -5.09 14.60 -17.62
C ALA A 259 -3.82 15.16 -16.94
N PRO A 260 -3.60 16.46 -16.95
CA PRO A 260 -2.43 17.07 -16.30
C PRO A 260 -2.38 16.69 -14.81
N GLY A 261 -1.22 16.18 -14.36
CA GLY A 261 -1.03 15.72 -12.99
C GLY A 261 -1.71 14.38 -12.62
N ALA A 262 -2.32 13.70 -13.59
CA ALA A 262 -3.00 12.40 -13.42
C ALA A 262 -2.79 11.47 -14.63
N ALA A 263 -1.68 11.63 -15.34
CA ALA A 263 -1.43 10.92 -16.60
C ALA A 263 -1.32 9.41 -16.39
N LEU A 264 -0.60 8.96 -15.37
CA LEU A 264 -0.44 7.54 -15.05
C LEU A 264 -1.78 6.92 -14.63
N VAL A 265 -2.47 7.52 -13.66
CA VAL A 265 -3.76 7.01 -13.17
C VAL A 265 -4.79 6.94 -14.30
N THR A 266 -4.82 7.95 -15.18
CA THR A 266 -5.73 7.99 -16.33
C THR A 266 -5.37 6.92 -17.37
N TYR A 267 -4.07 6.74 -17.66
CA TYR A 267 -3.59 5.67 -18.54
C TYR A 267 -3.97 4.28 -17.99
N VAL A 268 -3.70 4.03 -16.70
CA VAL A 268 -4.05 2.73 -16.08
C VAL A 268 -5.54 2.47 -16.18
N ARG A 269 -6.40 3.45 -15.90
CA ARG A 269 -7.86 3.34 -16.02
C ARG A 269 -8.28 3.06 -17.45
N ALA A 270 -7.77 3.85 -18.39
CA ALA A 270 -8.20 3.83 -19.80
C ALA A 270 -7.67 2.63 -20.60
N ILE A 271 -6.51 2.09 -20.23
CA ILE A 271 -5.83 0.99 -20.93
C ILE A 271 -5.85 -0.29 -20.09
N LEU A 272 -5.10 -0.34 -18.99
CA LEU A 272 -4.88 -1.59 -18.25
C LEU A 272 -6.16 -2.09 -17.57
N LEU A 273 -6.83 -1.24 -16.82
CA LEU A 273 -8.08 -1.62 -16.14
C LEU A 273 -9.19 -1.96 -17.16
N ARG A 274 -9.34 -1.15 -18.21
CA ARG A 274 -10.31 -1.40 -19.26
C ARG A 274 -10.11 -2.76 -19.92
N ASP A 275 -8.86 -3.10 -20.24
CA ASP A 275 -8.54 -4.26 -21.08
C ASP A 275 -8.39 -5.54 -20.28
N THR A 276 -7.96 -5.47 -19.01
CA THR A 276 -7.67 -6.66 -18.17
C THR A 276 -8.63 -6.86 -17.00
N GLY A 277 -9.39 -5.82 -16.61
CA GLY A 277 -10.63 -5.95 -15.86
C GLY A 277 -10.52 -6.15 -14.34
N ALA A 278 -9.39 -5.83 -13.68
CA ALA A 278 -9.27 -5.93 -12.22
C ALA A 278 -10.01 -4.78 -11.50
N THR A 279 -11.30 -4.64 -11.76
CA THR A 279 -12.14 -3.57 -11.23
C THR A 279 -12.55 -3.84 -9.77
N LEU A 280 -12.66 -2.79 -8.97
CA LEU A 280 -13.16 -2.88 -7.60
C LEU A 280 -14.70 -3.05 -7.62
N SER A 281 -15.24 -3.73 -6.62
CA SER A 281 -16.67 -3.76 -6.38
C SER A 281 -17.13 -2.47 -5.65
N PRO A 282 -18.27 -1.85 -6.04
CA PRO A 282 -18.82 -0.71 -5.31
C PRO A 282 -19.18 -1.04 -3.85
N PHE A 283 -19.50 -2.29 -3.53
CA PHE A 283 -19.67 -2.74 -2.14
C PHE A 283 -18.36 -2.69 -1.36
N HIS A 284 -17.24 -3.12 -1.95
CA HIS A 284 -15.93 -3.01 -1.33
C HIS A 284 -15.49 -1.56 -1.20
N ALA A 285 -15.75 -0.72 -2.21
CA ALA A 285 -15.48 0.72 -2.13
C ALA A 285 -16.23 1.36 -0.93
N PHE A 286 -17.49 0.98 -0.72
CA PHE A 286 -18.27 1.43 0.43
C PHE A 286 -17.66 0.96 1.76
N MET A 287 -17.23 -0.30 1.87
CA MET A 287 -16.54 -0.81 3.07
C MET A 287 -15.23 -0.05 3.34
N PHE A 288 -14.45 0.26 2.30
CA PHE A 288 -13.24 1.05 2.43
C PHE A 288 -13.51 2.50 2.83
N LEU A 289 -14.59 3.11 2.36
CA LEU A 289 -15.02 4.42 2.83
C LEU A 289 -15.33 4.41 4.33
N GLN A 290 -16.06 3.41 4.81
CA GLN A 290 -16.30 3.24 6.25
C GLN A 290 -14.98 3.02 7.03
N GLY A 291 -14.07 2.24 6.49
CA GLY A 291 -12.74 2.04 7.07
C GLY A 291 -11.94 3.34 7.15
N LEU A 292 -11.95 4.16 6.09
CA LEU A 292 -11.27 5.45 6.07
C LEU A 292 -11.82 6.43 7.13
N GLU A 293 -13.12 6.42 7.36
CA GLU A 293 -13.77 7.33 8.32
C GLU A 293 -13.26 7.16 9.76
N THR A 294 -12.69 6.00 10.09
CA THR A 294 -12.09 5.72 11.40
C THR A 294 -10.61 5.39 11.35
N LEU A 295 -9.95 5.64 10.22
CA LEU A 295 -8.56 5.22 10.01
C LEU A 295 -7.61 5.78 11.07
N SER A 296 -7.67 7.09 11.34
CA SER A 296 -6.79 7.74 12.33
C SER A 296 -6.98 7.13 13.72
N LEU A 297 -8.22 6.95 14.15
CA LEU A 297 -8.56 6.38 15.47
C LEU A 297 -8.04 4.95 15.63
N ARG A 298 -8.20 4.12 14.60
CA ARG A 298 -7.72 2.74 14.62
C ARG A 298 -6.21 2.66 14.60
N VAL A 299 -5.56 3.43 13.72
CA VAL A 299 -4.10 3.40 13.59
C VAL A 299 -3.43 3.95 14.86
N GLU A 300 -3.96 4.99 15.50
CA GLU A 300 -3.47 5.47 16.81
C GLU A 300 -3.52 4.36 17.85
N ARG A 301 -4.64 3.64 17.97
CA ARG A 301 -4.80 2.54 18.92
C ARG A 301 -3.87 1.36 18.57
N HIS A 302 -3.74 1.01 17.30
CA HIS A 302 -2.79 -0.02 16.85
C HIS A 302 -1.35 0.31 17.27
N VAL A 303 -0.91 1.54 17.04
CA VAL A 303 0.45 2.01 17.41
C VAL A 303 0.63 2.01 18.92
N GLU A 304 -0.34 2.54 19.67
CA GLU A 304 -0.29 2.57 21.13
C GLU A 304 -0.12 1.16 21.71
N ASN A 305 -0.96 0.22 21.26
CA ASN A 305 -0.88 -1.16 21.70
C ASN A 305 0.44 -1.81 21.29
N ALA A 306 0.88 -1.62 20.03
CA ALA A 306 2.13 -2.19 19.54
C ALA A 306 3.34 -1.74 20.37
N LEU A 307 3.44 -0.46 20.71
CA LEU A 307 4.56 0.06 21.51
C LEU A 307 4.57 -0.55 22.94
N LYS A 308 3.40 -0.78 23.53
CA LYS A 308 3.30 -1.45 24.84
C LYS A 308 3.68 -2.93 24.74
N VAL A 309 3.32 -3.62 23.65
CA VAL A 309 3.74 -5.00 23.40
C VAL A 309 5.26 -5.07 23.16
N VAL A 310 5.82 -4.14 22.39
CA VAL A 310 7.29 -4.04 22.18
C VAL A 310 8.02 -3.87 23.51
N ASP A 311 7.54 -3.00 24.39
CA ASP A 311 8.12 -2.80 25.73
C ASP A 311 8.03 -4.07 26.60
N PHE A 312 6.88 -4.74 26.59
CA PHE A 312 6.68 -6.01 27.29
C PHE A 312 7.63 -7.10 26.79
N LEU A 313 7.69 -7.32 25.47
CA LEU A 313 8.54 -8.34 24.86
C LEU A 313 10.04 -8.06 25.11
N SER A 314 10.46 -6.80 25.02
CA SER A 314 11.86 -6.40 25.23
C SER A 314 12.36 -6.67 26.68
N LYS A 315 11.43 -6.80 27.63
CA LYS A 315 11.74 -7.11 29.04
C LYS A 315 11.56 -8.59 29.39
N ASN A 316 10.98 -9.36 28.50
CA ASN A 316 10.66 -10.76 28.76
C ASN A 316 11.91 -11.64 28.64
N PRO A 317 12.27 -12.44 29.68
CA PRO A 317 13.49 -13.26 29.68
C PRO A 317 13.48 -14.39 28.62
N LYS A 318 12.32 -14.77 28.10
CA LYS A 318 12.16 -15.78 27.04
C LYS A 318 12.26 -15.21 25.64
N VAL A 319 12.41 -13.89 25.47
CA VAL A 319 12.60 -13.21 24.21
C VAL A 319 14.09 -13.02 23.96
N GLU A 320 14.55 -13.36 22.75
CA GLU A 320 15.92 -13.16 22.30
C GLU A 320 16.12 -11.76 21.71
N ASN A 321 15.19 -11.33 20.85
CA ASN A 321 15.24 -10.06 20.15
C ASN A 321 13.84 -9.57 19.77
N VAL A 322 13.68 -8.25 19.61
CA VAL A 322 12.46 -7.61 19.08
C VAL A 322 12.86 -6.72 17.92
N ASN A 323 12.27 -6.95 16.73
CA ASN A 323 12.54 -6.17 15.53
C ASN A 323 11.52 -5.03 15.38
N HIS A 324 11.72 -3.94 16.13
CA HIS A 324 10.88 -2.75 16.00
C HIS A 324 11.73 -1.48 15.91
N PRO A 325 11.47 -0.58 14.94
CA PRO A 325 12.34 0.59 14.70
C PRO A 325 12.30 1.65 15.79
N SER A 326 11.33 1.60 16.72
CA SER A 326 11.28 2.50 17.88
C SER A 326 12.36 2.22 18.94
N LEU A 327 12.94 1.03 18.93
CA LEU A 327 13.97 0.64 19.90
C LEU A 327 15.24 1.48 19.68
N PRO A 328 15.88 1.98 20.76
CA PRO A 328 17.03 2.88 20.63
C PRO A 328 18.24 2.28 19.92
N ASP A 329 18.42 0.98 20.02
CA ASP A 329 19.51 0.20 19.40
C ASP A 329 19.17 -0.31 17.98
N SER A 330 17.95 -0.08 17.49
CA SER A 330 17.58 -0.40 16.12
C SER A 330 18.37 0.46 15.14
N LYS A 331 18.97 -0.16 14.12
CA LYS A 331 19.64 0.55 13.02
C LYS A 331 18.70 1.52 12.27
N TYR A 332 17.40 1.30 12.35
CA TYR A 332 16.37 2.16 11.72
C TYR A 332 15.85 3.26 12.65
N ASN A 333 16.33 3.39 13.91
CA ASN A 333 15.77 4.35 14.87
C ASN A 333 15.88 5.81 14.41
N ALA A 334 16.94 6.18 13.69
CA ALA A 334 17.09 7.52 13.13
C ALA A 334 16.02 7.81 12.06
N LEU A 335 15.80 6.86 11.12
CA LEU A 335 14.77 6.96 10.09
C LEU A 335 13.35 6.89 10.68
N TYR A 336 13.15 6.08 11.72
CA TYR A 336 11.90 6.06 12.48
C TYR A 336 11.54 7.45 13.03
N LYS A 337 12.49 8.12 13.67
CA LYS A 337 12.29 9.49 14.19
C LYS A 337 12.03 10.50 13.09
N LYS A 338 12.66 10.33 11.91
CA LYS A 338 12.50 11.21 10.76
C LYS A 338 11.11 11.05 10.12
N TYR A 339 10.71 9.82 9.80
CA TYR A 339 9.54 9.54 8.98
C TYR A 339 8.27 9.21 9.76
N PHE A 340 8.40 8.70 10.98
CA PHE A 340 7.29 8.14 11.75
C PHE A 340 7.09 8.79 13.12
N PRO A 341 6.89 10.12 13.20
CA PRO A 341 6.71 10.80 14.48
C PRO A 341 5.44 10.36 15.24
N LYS A 342 4.48 9.73 14.53
CA LYS A 342 3.24 9.17 15.10
C LYS A 342 3.34 7.67 15.37
N GLY A 343 4.49 7.04 15.12
CA GLY A 343 4.72 5.60 15.24
C GLY A 343 4.75 4.87 13.90
N ALA A 344 5.30 3.65 13.88
CA ALA A 344 5.57 2.85 12.70
C ALA A 344 4.62 1.64 12.57
N GLY A 345 3.32 1.85 12.72
CA GLY A 345 2.33 0.80 12.58
C GLY A 345 2.31 -0.19 13.76
N SER A 346 1.80 -1.39 13.49
CA SER A 346 1.58 -2.40 14.53
C SER A 346 2.00 -3.81 14.11
N ILE A 347 2.79 -3.92 13.06
CA ILE A 347 3.27 -5.19 12.53
C ILE A 347 4.77 -5.24 12.70
N PHE A 348 5.25 -6.25 13.42
CA PHE A 348 6.67 -6.45 13.68
C PHE A 348 6.96 -7.90 14.02
N THR A 349 8.24 -8.25 14.15
CA THR A 349 8.66 -9.58 14.53
C THR A 349 9.45 -9.56 15.85
N PHE A 350 9.49 -10.71 16.49
CA PHE A 350 10.42 -10.99 17.58
C PHE A 350 10.93 -12.41 17.47
N GLU A 351 12.08 -12.69 18.06
CA GLU A 351 12.66 -14.00 18.18
C GLU A 351 12.48 -14.50 19.62
N ILE A 352 11.83 -15.67 19.74
CA ILE A 352 11.69 -16.34 21.04
C ILE A 352 12.95 -17.18 21.32
N LYS A 353 13.38 -17.28 22.57
CA LYS A 353 14.49 -18.20 22.93
C LYS A 353 14.08 -19.63 22.72
N GLY A 354 14.79 -20.34 21.88
CA GLY A 354 14.51 -21.73 21.49
C GLY A 354 14.60 -21.93 19.98
N ASP A 355 13.83 -22.86 19.49
CA ASP A 355 13.81 -23.28 18.09
C ASP A 355 12.44 -22.99 17.42
N ALA A 356 12.25 -23.53 16.21
CA ALA A 356 11.01 -23.40 15.47
C ALA A 356 9.82 -24.05 16.19
N GLU A 357 10.04 -25.16 16.89
CA GLU A 357 8.97 -25.84 17.64
C GLU A 357 8.55 -25.03 18.86
N THR A 358 9.50 -24.39 19.53
CA THR A 358 9.20 -23.42 20.61
C THR A 358 8.34 -22.26 20.11
N ALA A 359 8.68 -21.71 18.95
CA ALA A 359 7.89 -20.62 18.34
C ALA A 359 6.46 -21.08 17.99
N LYS A 360 6.31 -22.26 17.42
CA LYS A 360 5.00 -22.83 17.10
C LYS A 360 4.19 -23.13 18.37
N LYS A 361 4.81 -23.75 19.38
CA LYS A 361 4.16 -24.03 20.67
C LYS A 361 3.64 -22.73 21.30
N PHE A 362 4.42 -21.66 21.27
CA PHE A 362 3.99 -20.34 21.73
C PHE A 362 2.75 -19.85 20.98
N ILE A 363 2.79 -19.87 19.63
CA ILE A 363 1.66 -19.40 18.79
C ILE A 363 0.40 -20.23 19.05
N ASP A 364 0.53 -21.56 19.19
CA ASP A 364 -0.59 -22.47 19.38
C ASP A 364 -1.30 -22.30 20.75
N HIS A 365 -0.67 -21.60 21.69
CA HIS A 365 -1.26 -21.28 23.00
C HIS A 365 -1.91 -19.89 23.07
N LEU A 366 -1.80 -19.09 22.01
CA LEU A 366 -2.47 -17.79 21.94
C LEU A 366 -3.98 -17.99 21.75
N GLU A 367 -4.80 -17.29 22.51
CA GLU A 367 -6.27 -17.34 22.43
C GLU A 367 -6.89 -16.06 21.87
N VAL A 368 -6.32 -14.89 22.20
CA VAL A 368 -6.74 -13.58 21.65
C VAL A 368 -6.22 -13.40 20.25
N PHE A 369 -4.98 -13.81 19.99
CA PHE A 369 -4.39 -13.73 18.65
C PHE A 369 -4.91 -14.84 17.74
N SER A 370 -5.35 -14.48 16.56
CA SER A 370 -5.72 -15.47 15.54
C SER A 370 -4.49 -15.88 14.70
N LEU A 371 -4.30 -17.17 14.51
CA LEU A 371 -3.27 -17.73 13.62
C LEU A 371 -3.78 -17.74 12.19
N LEU A 372 -3.32 -16.79 11.35
CA LEU A 372 -3.69 -16.71 9.95
C LEU A 372 -2.72 -15.83 9.13
N ALA A 373 -2.75 -16.02 7.81
CA ALA A 373 -1.91 -15.30 6.87
C ALA A 373 -2.50 -13.91 6.50
N ASN A 374 -2.74 -13.05 7.48
CA ASN A 374 -3.16 -11.65 7.28
C ASN A 374 -2.40 -10.73 8.24
N VAL A 375 -2.59 -9.43 8.10
CA VAL A 375 -2.05 -8.37 8.95
C VAL A 375 -2.99 -7.17 8.95
N ALA A 376 -2.79 -6.24 9.89
CA ALA A 376 -3.50 -4.96 9.92
C ALA A 376 -5.03 -5.08 10.10
N ASP A 377 -5.47 -6.15 10.74
CA ASP A 377 -6.84 -6.32 11.21
C ASP A 377 -7.00 -5.61 12.57
N VAL A 378 -8.23 -5.20 12.89
CA VAL A 378 -8.56 -4.68 14.24
C VAL A 378 -8.37 -5.75 15.33
N LYS A 379 -8.37 -7.04 14.96
CA LYS A 379 -8.01 -8.17 15.82
C LYS A 379 -6.53 -8.46 15.74
N SER A 380 -5.94 -8.84 16.86
CA SER A 380 -4.54 -9.27 16.92
C SER A 380 -4.33 -10.60 16.20
N LEU A 381 -3.23 -10.67 15.43
CA LEU A 381 -2.87 -11.82 14.61
C LEU A 381 -1.42 -12.23 14.87
N ALA A 382 -1.16 -13.54 14.80
CA ALA A 382 0.18 -14.11 14.92
C ALA A 382 0.43 -15.14 13.81
N ILE A 383 1.69 -15.27 13.37
CA ILE A 383 2.08 -16.30 12.42
C ILE A 383 3.58 -16.63 12.57
N HIS A 384 3.96 -17.84 12.19
CA HIS A 384 5.35 -18.28 12.07
C HIS A 384 5.82 -18.11 10.63
N PRO A 385 6.55 -17.04 10.26
CA PRO A 385 6.86 -16.73 8.86
C PRO A 385 7.59 -17.84 8.12
N ALA A 386 8.62 -18.44 8.73
CA ALA A 386 9.47 -19.43 8.10
C ALA A 386 8.71 -20.68 7.62
N SER A 387 7.67 -21.12 8.33
CA SER A 387 6.89 -22.31 7.95
C SER A 387 5.60 -21.99 7.18
N THR A 388 5.30 -20.70 6.92
CA THR A 388 4.03 -20.29 6.30
C THR A 388 4.25 -19.29 5.16
N THR A 389 4.24 -17.99 5.46
CA THR A 389 4.31 -16.92 4.45
C THR A 389 5.63 -16.89 3.65
N HIS A 390 6.69 -17.47 4.16
CA HIS A 390 8.02 -17.55 3.55
C HIS A 390 8.52 -18.97 3.39
N SER A 391 7.62 -19.98 3.46
CA SER A 391 7.97 -21.42 3.38
C SER A 391 8.56 -21.85 2.03
N GLN A 392 8.49 -20.99 1.01
CA GLN A 392 9.09 -21.24 -0.31
C GLN A 392 10.58 -20.88 -0.36
N LEU A 393 11.08 -20.12 0.62
CA LEU A 393 12.46 -19.68 0.69
C LEU A 393 13.34 -20.74 1.33
N SER A 394 14.56 -20.87 0.85
CA SER A 394 15.61 -21.66 1.49
C SER A 394 16.04 -21.03 2.83
N GLU A 395 16.74 -21.79 3.66
CA GLU A 395 17.29 -21.27 4.94
C GLU A 395 18.22 -20.05 4.72
N ALA A 396 19.01 -20.06 3.64
CA ALA A 396 19.89 -18.95 3.29
C ALA A 396 19.10 -17.70 2.92
N GLU A 397 18.04 -17.83 2.10
CA GLU A 397 17.17 -16.70 1.72
C GLU A 397 16.37 -16.17 2.90
N LEU A 398 15.90 -17.04 3.81
CA LEU A 398 15.26 -16.62 5.06
C LEU A 398 16.22 -15.78 5.93
N ALA A 399 17.47 -16.26 6.06
CA ALA A 399 18.51 -15.55 6.83
C ALA A 399 18.85 -14.18 6.22
N GLU A 400 18.91 -14.07 4.89
CA GLU A 400 19.09 -12.79 4.17
C GLU A 400 17.96 -11.81 4.42
N GLN A 401 16.74 -12.30 4.63
CA GLN A 401 15.59 -11.47 5.00
C GLN A 401 15.45 -11.24 6.51
N GLY A 402 16.42 -11.73 7.31
CA GLY A 402 16.40 -11.60 8.77
C GLY A 402 15.33 -12.45 9.46
N ILE A 403 14.89 -13.53 8.82
CA ILE A 403 13.89 -14.46 9.36
C ILE A 403 14.62 -15.70 9.88
N LYS A 404 14.63 -15.87 11.19
CA LYS A 404 15.20 -17.06 11.85
C LYS A 404 14.12 -18.13 12.07
N PRO A 405 14.51 -19.39 12.35
CA PRO A 405 13.56 -20.47 12.66
C PRO A 405 12.64 -20.15 13.86
N ASN A 406 13.10 -19.35 14.81
CA ASN A 406 12.37 -18.93 16.02
C ASN A 406 11.70 -17.55 15.90
N THR A 407 11.58 -17.01 14.68
CA THR A 407 10.93 -15.73 14.44
C THR A 407 9.41 -15.86 14.43
N ILE A 408 8.73 -15.00 15.17
CA ILE A 408 7.28 -14.86 15.23
C ILE A 408 6.91 -13.47 14.72
N ARG A 409 5.93 -13.37 13.80
CA ARG A 409 5.35 -12.10 13.37
C ARG A 409 4.04 -11.85 14.11
N LEU A 410 3.91 -10.66 14.69
CA LEU A 410 2.69 -10.15 15.29
C LEU A 410 2.10 -9.03 14.45
N SER A 411 0.79 -8.96 14.38
CA SER A 411 0.00 -7.82 13.93
C SER A 411 -0.92 -7.44 15.09
N ILE A 412 -0.57 -6.39 15.80
CA ILE A 412 -1.26 -6.00 17.03
C ILE A 412 -2.54 -5.28 16.68
N GLY A 413 -3.65 -5.74 17.24
CA GLY A 413 -4.97 -5.19 17.04
C GLY A 413 -5.33 -4.03 17.97
N THR A 414 -6.63 -3.79 18.08
CA THR A 414 -7.18 -2.65 18.84
C THR A 414 -7.86 -3.09 20.16
N GLU A 415 -7.70 -4.34 20.56
CA GLU A 415 -8.23 -4.90 21.79
C GLU A 415 -7.69 -4.13 23.02
N ASN A 416 -8.24 -4.41 24.19
CA ASN A 416 -7.68 -3.90 25.44
C ASN A 416 -6.25 -4.42 25.60
N ILE A 417 -5.33 -3.52 25.91
CA ILE A 417 -3.91 -3.87 26.01
C ILE A 417 -3.59 -4.87 27.11
N ASP A 418 -4.32 -4.83 28.22
CA ASP A 418 -4.11 -5.75 29.32
C ASP A 418 -4.46 -7.18 28.93
N ASP A 419 -5.50 -7.37 28.09
CA ASP A 419 -5.88 -8.67 27.56
C ASP A 419 -4.84 -9.20 26.57
N ILE A 420 -4.30 -8.32 25.69
CA ILE A 420 -3.20 -8.69 24.77
C ILE A 420 -1.97 -9.14 25.56
N ILE A 421 -1.54 -8.37 26.56
CA ILE A 421 -0.36 -8.70 27.38
C ILE A 421 -0.60 -9.99 28.18
N TYR A 422 -1.80 -10.18 28.72
CA TYR A 422 -2.15 -11.38 29.45
C TYR A 422 -2.06 -12.63 28.57
N ASP A 423 -2.62 -12.60 27.36
CA ASP A 423 -2.58 -13.70 26.40
C ASP A 423 -1.12 -14.05 26.00
N LEU A 424 -0.29 -13.04 25.74
CA LEU A 424 1.13 -13.24 25.47
C LEU A 424 1.85 -13.87 26.67
N GLN A 425 1.55 -13.43 27.89
CA GLN A 425 2.18 -13.96 29.11
C GLN A 425 1.80 -15.43 29.33
N GLU A 426 0.52 -15.79 29.20
CA GLU A 426 0.07 -17.19 29.32
C GLU A 426 0.74 -18.09 28.28
N ALA A 427 0.88 -17.62 27.04
CA ALA A 427 1.60 -18.35 26.00
C ALA A 427 3.10 -18.54 26.34
N PHE A 428 3.74 -17.57 26.97
CA PHE A 428 5.11 -17.74 27.49
C PHE A 428 5.17 -18.73 28.64
N ASP A 429 4.22 -18.67 29.57
CA ASP A 429 4.20 -19.55 30.74
C ASP A 429 4.01 -21.02 30.34
N SER A 430 3.21 -21.29 29.31
CA SER A 430 3.01 -22.64 28.75
C SER A 430 4.27 -23.32 28.21
N LEU A 431 5.34 -22.56 27.98
CA LEU A 431 6.60 -23.11 27.52
C LEU A 431 7.43 -23.78 28.63
N ASP A 432 7.08 -23.56 29.89
CA ASP A 432 7.75 -24.15 31.05
C ASP A 432 7.20 -25.57 31.37
N ASP A 433 6.04 -25.90 30.79
CA ASP A 433 5.37 -27.22 30.91
C ASP A 433 5.83 -28.19 29.79
#